data_31c3f4014b1f1233333dbafe2684cf48
#
_entry.id   31c3f4014b1f1233333dbafe2684cf48
#
_cell.length_a   1.000
_cell.length_b   1.000
_cell.length_c   1.000
_cell.angle_alpha   90.00
_cell.angle_beta   90.00
_cell.angle_gamma   90.00
#
_symmetry.space_group_name_H-M   'P 1'
#
loop_
_entity.id
_entity.type
_entity.pdbx_description
1 polymer ?
#
loop_
_entity_poly.entity_id
_entity_poly.type
_entity_poly.pdbx_seq_one_letter_code
_entity_poly.pdbx_strand_id
1 'polypeptide(L)'
;GPVLDHFDGRAWSSSRVLPWPSVPASVEVPAGARRHRYSVTLEPTGQRWLFALEAPVWIDPGWASRSAVDDAFTLVARDEIGQRIRYEMVSVTDYRLGAGETPSSLRNWLQLPPRSNPRTLALAARWRSDGLTPEALVERALRMFAEEPFHYTLRPPRLDQDPVDGFLFDTRAGFCEHYASAFVVLMRALGIPARVVTGYQGGERNERDDYWIVRQSDAHAWTEVWLADRGWIRVDPTGAVAPERIERGAPRNMGAIADGFSPGGERSLWHALRLRLDGITHGWNQWVLSYDEQRQRGLFTALGIEFGDWREIAGLFASLSMLVIGGCALLTLHPRLPTDPVERAWSEFCDKLAACGVPREPYETAWQFHERSSRLLDADSAAQARRIVKLYNDLRYGGRGDKADV
;
A
#
# COMPACT_ATOMS: atom_id res chain seq x y z
N GLY A 1 -13.23 6.41 -7.65
CA GLY A 1 -11.95 6.54 -8.36
C GLY A 1 -12.11 7.28 -9.68
N PRO A 2 -11.02 7.57 -10.42
CA PRO A 2 -11.08 8.33 -11.67
C PRO A 2 -11.95 7.65 -12.73
N VAL A 3 -12.75 8.49 -13.40
CA VAL A 3 -13.56 8.10 -14.56
C VAL A 3 -12.80 8.50 -15.83
N LEU A 4 -12.66 7.56 -16.75
CA LEU A 4 -11.98 7.74 -18.03
C LEU A 4 -13.03 7.89 -19.13
N ASP A 5 -13.00 9.02 -19.83
CA ASP A 5 -14.02 9.43 -20.80
C ASP A 5 -13.52 9.43 -22.25
N HIS A 6 -12.23 9.59 -22.46
CA HIS A 6 -11.63 9.68 -23.79
C HIS A 6 -10.83 8.42 -24.13
N PHE A 7 -11.12 7.86 -25.31
CA PHE A 7 -10.39 6.73 -25.90
C PHE A 7 -9.73 7.19 -27.20
N ASP A 8 -8.41 7.06 -27.28
CA ASP A 8 -7.64 7.45 -28.48
C ASP A 8 -7.48 6.32 -29.53
N GLY A 9 -7.97 5.12 -29.20
CA GLY A 9 -7.83 3.89 -29.99
C GLY A 9 -6.94 2.86 -29.32
N ARG A 10 -6.12 3.24 -28.33
CA ARG A 10 -5.21 2.38 -27.58
C ARG A 10 -5.32 2.57 -26.06
N ALA A 11 -5.41 3.82 -25.62
CA ALA A 11 -5.38 4.19 -24.22
C ALA A 11 -6.64 4.97 -23.83
N TRP A 12 -7.00 4.84 -22.58
CA TRP A 12 -8.03 5.61 -21.93
C TRP A 12 -7.40 6.75 -21.14
N SER A 13 -8.01 7.92 -21.20
CA SER A 13 -7.62 9.08 -20.43
C SER A 13 -8.84 9.83 -19.90
N SER A 14 -8.63 10.68 -18.90
CA SER A 14 -9.63 11.67 -18.51
C SER A 14 -9.30 12.98 -19.18
N SER A 15 -10.18 13.46 -20.06
CA SER A 15 -10.06 14.77 -20.72
C SER A 15 -10.58 15.91 -19.83
N ARG A 16 -11.06 15.61 -18.64
CA ARG A 16 -11.80 16.52 -17.77
C ARG A 16 -10.88 17.49 -17.07
N VAL A 17 -11.02 18.75 -17.41
CA VAL A 17 -10.49 19.85 -16.59
C VAL A 17 -11.56 20.15 -15.55
N LEU A 18 -11.26 19.84 -14.29
CA LEU A 18 -12.17 20.12 -13.19
C LEU A 18 -12.22 21.63 -12.93
N PRO A 19 -13.32 22.32 -13.29
CA PRO A 19 -13.54 23.68 -12.80
C PRO A 19 -13.69 23.61 -11.28
N TRP A 20 -13.01 24.44 -10.57
CA TRP A 20 -13.15 24.55 -9.11
C TRP A 20 -13.98 25.81 -8.77
N PRO A 21 -15.07 25.72 -7.98
CA PRO A 21 -15.70 24.49 -7.50
C PRO A 21 -16.49 23.77 -8.61
N SER A 22 -16.48 22.45 -8.60
CA SER A 22 -17.27 21.64 -9.55
C SER A 22 -18.73 21.59 -9.12
N VAL A 23 -19.63 21.53 -10.11
CA VAL A 23 -21.06 21.27 -9.88
C VAL A 23 -21.19 19.74 -9.77
N PRO A 24 -21.59 19.18 -8.62
CA PRO A 24 -21.75 17.75 -8.50
C PRO A 24 -22.82 17.23 -9.46
N ALA A 25 -22.61 16.04 -10.01
CA ALA A 25 -23.64 15.32 -10.74
C ALA A 25 -24.89 15.16 -9.86
N SER A 26 -26.07 15.15 -10.48
CA SER A 26 -27.30 14.93 -9.73
C SER A 26 -27.37 13.50 -9.22
N VAL A 27 -27.39 13.34 -7.90
CA VAL A 27 -27.56 12.06 -7.22
C VAL A 27 -28.91 12.05 -6.54
N GLU A 28 -29.75 11.12 -6.95
CA GLU A 28 -31.01 10.88 -6.27
C GLU A 28 -30.81 9.80 -5.22
N VAL A 29 -31.01 10.18 -3.96
CA VAL A 29 -30.93 9.25 -2.82
C VAL A 29 -32.34 8.92 -2.35
N PRO A 30 -32.78 7.66 -2.45
CA PRO A 30 -34.09 7.26 -1.97
C PRO A 30 -34.30 7.56 -0.48
N ALA A 31 -35.54 7.87 -0.09
CA ALA A 31 -35.90 8.02 1.29
C ALA A 31 -35.65 6.69 2.04
N GLY A 32 -34.86 6.73 3.12
CA GLY A 32 -34.49 5.52 3.87
C GLY A 32 -33.24 4.77 3.34
N ALA A 33 -32.54 5.27 2.33
CA ALA A 33 -31.29 4.68 1.87
C ALA A 33 -30.28 4.54 3.01
N ARG A 34 -29.64 3.37 3.07
CA ARG A 34 -28.68 3.05 4.11
C ARG A 34 -27.44 3.92 3.98
N ARG A 35 -27.09 4.59 5.08
CA ARG A 35 -25.93 5.47 5.17
C ARG A 35 -24.79 4.77 5.90
N HIS A 36 -23.60 4.80 5.31
CA HIS A 36 -22.38 4.24 5.88
C HIS A 36 -21.43 5.38 6.25
N ARG A 37 -21.14 5.52 7.56
CA ARG A 37 -20.11 6.45 8.04
C ARG A 37 -18.82 5.71 8.27
N TYR A 38 -17.73 6.23 7.74
CA TYR A 38 -16.40 5.63 7.83
C TYR A 38 -15.31 6.69 7.72
N SER A 39 -14.09 6.31 8.09
CA SER A 39 -12.89 7.12 7.86
C SER A 39 -11.97 6.42 6.87
N VAL A 40 -11.32 7.21 6.03
CA VAL A 40 -10.29 6.75 5.10
C VAL A 40 -8.96 7.33 5.52
N THR A 41 -7.95 6.47 5.68
CA THR A 41 -6.55 6.87 5.77
C THR A 41 -5.90 6.55 4.44
N LEU A 42 -5.47 7.58 3.72
CA LEU A 42 -4.89 7.47 2.39
C LEU A 42 -3.39 7.73 2.44
N GLU A 43 -2.61 6.79 1.93
CA GLU A 43 -1.18 6.95 1.74
C GLU A 43 -0.87 7.96 0.63
N PRO A 44 0.35 8.56 0.59
CA PRO A 44 0.75 9.47 -0.48
C PRO A 44 0.64 8.80 -1.84
N THR A 45 -0.11 9.40 -2.75
CA THR A 45 -0.33 8.88 -4.11
C THR A 45 0.33 9.74 -5.19
N GLY A 46 0.71 10.99 -4.87
CA GLY A 46 1.11 12.00 -5.86
C GLY A 46 -0.02 12.38 -6.82
N GLN A 47 -1.27 11.98 -6.53
CA GLN A 47 -2.46 12.24 -7.34
C GLN A 47 -3.44 13.07 -6.53
N ARG A 48 -4.47 13.57 -7.19
CA ARG A 48 -5.53 14.37 -6.56
C ARG A 48 -6.79 13.56 -6.21
N TRP A 49 -6.80 12.26 -6.49
CA TRP A 49 -7.97 11.41 -6.29
C TRP A 49 -8.15 11.06 -4.82
N LEU A 50 -9.36 11.29 -4.29
CA LEU A 50 -9.82 10.76 -3.01
C LEU A 50 -10.74 9.58 -3.28
N PHE A 51 -10.76 8.62 -2.37
CA PHE A 51 -11.55 7.41 -2.52
C PHE A 51 -12.72 7.39 -1.54
N ALA A 52 -13.87 6.95 -2.03
CA ALA A 52 -15.10 6.80 -1.28
C ALA A 52 -15.77 5.46 -1.62
N LEU A 53 -16.61 4.97 -0.72
CA LEU A 53 -17.57 3.91 -1.05
C LEU A 53 -18.67 4.51 -1.88
N GLU A 54 -19.00 3.89 -3.02
CA GLU A 54 -20.10 4.26 -3.91
C GLU A 54 -20.39 5.78 -3.97
N ALA A 55 -21.58 6.22 -3.57
CA ALA A 55 -22.00 7.62 -3.63
C ALA A 55 -21.70 8.38 -2.32
N PRO A 56 -20.65 9.20 -2.24
CA PRO A 56 -20.40 10.05 -1.10
C PRO A 56 -21.42 11.19 -1.02
N VAL A 57 -22.09 11.31 0.13
CA VAL A 57 -23.10 12.35 0.38
C VAL A 57 -22.66 13.37 1.43
N TRP A 58 -21.55 13.09 2.12
CA TRP A 58 -20.96 14.00 3.09
C TRP A 58 -19.45 13.68 3.26
N ILE A 59 -18.67 14.73 3.41
CA ILE A 59 -17.26 14.69 3.79
C ILE A 59 -17.04 15.65 4.94
N ASP A 60 -16.07 15.38 5.82
CA ASP A 60 -15.79 16.25 6.96
C ASP A 60 -15.44 17.69 6.54
N PRO A 61 -15.74 18.71 7.40
CA PRO A 61 -15.55 20.12 7.04
C PRO A 61 -14.11 20.49 6.71
N GLY A 62 -13.11 19.81 7.28
CA GLY A 62 -11.71 20.05 7.00
C GLY A 62 -11.34 19.72 5.55
N TRP A 63 -12.03 18.77 4.95
CA TRP A 63 -11.85 18.37 3.54
C TRP A 63 -12.89 18.96 2.59
N ALA A 64 -14.08 19.36 3.09
CA ALA A 64 -15.13 19.93 2.26
C ALA A 64 -14.70 21.18 1.47
N SER A 65 -13.82 22.01 2.05
CA SER A 65 -13.25 23.18 1.36
C SER A 65 -12.06 22.86 0.43
N ARG A 66 -11.49 21.67 0.54
CA ARG A 66 -10.29 21.23 -0.17
C ARG A 66 -10.55 20.10 -1.16
N SER A 67 -11.79 19.65 -1.27
CA SER A 67 -12.22 18.61 -2.19
C SER A 67 -13.48 18.99 -2.93
N ALA A 68 -13.73 18.35 -4.06
CA ALA A 68 -14.93 18.52 -4.85
C ALA A 68 -15.35 17.18 -5.48
N VAL A 69 -16.62 17.04 -5.78
CA VAL A 69 -17.15 15.94 -6.58
C VAL A 69 -17.42 16.49 -7.98
N ASP A 70 -16.89 15.86 -9.00
CA ASP A 70 -17.12 16.26 -10.39
C ASP A 70 -18.46 15.73 -10.92
N ASP A 71 -18.78 16.09 -12.15
CA ASP A 71 -19.99 15.67 -12.87
C ASP A 71 -19.99 14.17 -13.26
N ALA A 72 -18.85 13.50 -13.18
CA ALA A 72 -18.73 12.05 -13.28
C ALA A 72 -18.81 11.33 -11.92
N PHE A 73 -19.04 12.11 -10.86
CA PHE A 73 -19.09 11.62 -9.49
C PHE A 73 -17.75 11.17 -8.93
N THR A 74 -16.65 11.74 -9.46
CA THR A 74 -15.32 11.49 -8.94
C THR A 74 -14.99 12.49 -7.83
N LEU A 75 -14.49 12.01 -6.71
CA LEU A 75 -14.06 12.84 -5.60
C LEU A 75 -12.58 13.23 -5.81
N VAL A 76 -12.30 14.54 -5.83
CA VAL A 76 -10.98 15.10 -6.16
C VAL A 76 -10.56 16.13 -5.13
N ALA A 77 -9.32 16.03 -4.66
CA ALA A 77 -8.70 17.04 -3.83
C ALA A 77 -8.22 18.22 -4.67
N ARG A 78 -8.12 19.39 -4.07
CA ARG A 78 -7.57 20.60 -4.69
C ARG A 78 -6.10 20.44 -5.04
N ASP A 79 -5.33 19.85 -4.11
CA ASP A 79 -3.89 19.65 -4.21
C ASP A 79 -3.55 18.16 -4.33
N GLU A 80 -2.37 17.84 -4.83
CA GLU A 80 -1.85 16.48 -4.87
C GLU A 80 -1.65 15.92 -3.46
N ILE A 81 -1.95 14.64 -3.30
CA ILE A 81 -1.79 13.94 -2.02
C ILE A 81 -0.33 13.50 -1.87
N GLY A 82 0.51 14.42 -1.39
CA GLY A 82 1.94 14.22 -1.18
C GLY A 82 2.31 13.66 0.20
N GLN A 83 1.36 13.58 1.12
CA GLN A 83 1.55 13.03 2.47
C GLN A 83 0.35 12.18 2.87
N ARG A 84 0.51 11.34 3.90
CA ARG A 84 -0.59 10.55 4.43
C ARG A 84 -1.66 11.48 5.01
N ILE A 85 -2.91 11.24 4.63
CA ILE A 85 -4.06 12.03 5.04
C ILE A 85 -5.15 11.13 5.64
N ARG A 86 -6.04 11.74 6.42
CA ARG A 86 -7.25 11.10 6.92
C ARG A 86 -8.44 12.02 6.70
N TYR A 87 -9.56 11.43 6.29
CA TYR A 87 -10.83 12.12 6.15
C TYR A 87 -12.00 11.21 6.53
N GLU A 88 -13.09 11.82 7.02
CA GLU A 88 -14.33 11.12 7.32
C GLU A 88 -15.36 11.36 6.23
N MET A 89 -16.15 10.33 5.96
CA MET A 89 -17.17 10.36 4.92
C MET A 89 -18.46 9.67 5.35
N VAL A 90 -19.55 10.06 4.71
CA VAL A 90 -20.79 9.29 4.68
C VAL A 90 -21.14 9.00 3.23
N SER A 91 -21.34 7.74 2.91
CA SER A 91 -21.75 7.28 1.59
C SER A 91 -23.06 6.50 1.65
N VAL A 92 -23.74 6.43 0.52
CA VAL A 92 -24.91 5.61 0.30
C VAL A 92 -24.63 4.58 -0.80
N THR A 93 -25.21 3.40 -0.68
CA THR A 93 -25.05 2.30 -1.65
C THR A 93 -26.30 2.11 -2.54
N ASP A 94 -27.41 2.73 -2.14
CA ASP A 94 -28.63 2.77 -2.92
C ASP A 94 -28.86 4.22 -3.40
N TYR A 95 -28.64 4.45 -4.68
CA TYR A 95 -28.71 5.76 -5.32
C TYR A 95 -28.97 5.64 -6.82
N ARG A 96 -29.40 6.73 -7.44
CA ARG A 96 -29.44 6.89 -8.89
C ARG A 96 -28.55 8.05 -9.29
N LEU A 97 -27.66 7.81 -10.24
CA LEU A 97 -26.72 8.81 -10.72
C LEU A 97 -27.08 9.22 -12.13
N GLY A 98 -27.28 10.53 -12.37
CA GLY A 98 -27.48 11.06 -13.72
C GLY A 98 -28.76 10.58 -14.41
N ALA A 99 -29.84 10.30 -13.67
CA ALA A 99 -31.13 9.92 -14.26
C ALA A 99 -31.71 11.02 -15.17
N GLY A 100 -31.37 12.29 -14.87
CA GLY A 100 -31.80 13.46 -15.65
C GLY A 100 -30.82 13.94 -16.73
N GLU A 101 -29.85 13.12 -17.10
CA GLU A 101 -28.87 13.46 -18.15
C GLU A 101 -29.54 13.74 -19.49
N THR A 102 -29.05 14.77 -20.18
CA THR A 102 -29.55 15.15 -21.50
C THR A 102 -28.77 14.45 -22.62
N PRO A 103 -29.35 14.28 -23.81
CA PRO A 103 -28.62 13.73 -24.96
C PRO A 103 -27.33 14.52 -25.31
N SER A 104 -27.28 15.80 -24.95
CA SER A 104 -26.09 16.63 -25.16
C SER A 104 -24.97 16.30 -24.18
N SER A 105 -25.27 16.07 -22.89
CA SER A 105 -24.28 15.67 -21.88
C SER A 105 -23.78 14.25 -22.11
N LEU A 106 -24.64 13.35 -22.62
CA LEU A 106 -24.28 11.98 -22.90
C LEU A 106 -23.41 11.80 -24.16
N ARG A 107 -23.31 12.81 -25.02
CA ARG A 107 -22.59 12.71 -26.31
C ARG A 107 -21.10 12.37 -26.15
N ASN A 108 -20.46 12.92 -25.13
CA ASN A 108 -19.05 12.65 -24.86
C ASN A 108 -18.79 11.18 -24.45
N TRP A 109 -19.81 10.53 -23.88
CA TRP A 109 -19.75 9.12 -23.45
C TRP A 109 -20.00 8.13 -24.59
N LEU A 110 -20.18 8.64 -25.82
CA LEU A 110 -20.30 7.85 -27.05
C LEU A 110 -19.04 7.99 -27.94
N GLN A 111 -18.03 8.78 -27.52
CA GLN A 111 -16.86 9.08 -28.33
C GLN A 111 -16.05 7.80 -28.60
N LEU A 112 -15.79 7.56 -29.88
CA LEU A 112 -14.84 6.56 -30.38
C LEU A 112 -13.97 7.19 -31.46
N PRO A 113 -12.70 6.85 -31.56
CA PRO A 113 -11.86 7.32 -32.64
C PRO A 113 -12.29 6.70 -33.98
N PRO A 114 -12.25 7.48 -35.06
CA PRO A 114 -12.64 6.97 -36.37
C PRO A 114 -11.71 5.84 -36.83
N ARG A 115 -12.28 4.79 -37.39
CA ARG A 115 -11.58 3.65 -37.98
C ARG A 115 -10.79 2.77 -37.00
N SER A 116 -10.94 2.93 -35.69
CA SER A 116 -10.35 1.99 -34.71
C SER A 116 -11.28 0.81 -34.47
N ASN A 117 -10.71 -0.35 -34.23
CA ASN A 117 -11.40 -1.58 -33.85
C ASN A 117 -12.55 -1.95 -34.82
N PRO A 118 -12.30 -2.11 -36.13
CA PRO A 118 -13.32 -2.27 -37.16
C PRO A 118 -14.17 -3.55 -37.00
N ARG A 119 -13.62 -4.64 -36.43
CA ARG A 119 -14.36 -5.88 -36.18
C ARG A 119 -15.39 -5.67 -35.06
N THR A 120 -15.02 -4.92 -34.03
CA THR A 120 -15.95 -4.54 -32.93
C THR A 120 -17.06 -3.63 -33.45
N LEU A 121 -16.75 -2.69 -34.31
CA LEU A 121 -17.78 -1.84 -34.95
C LEU A 121 -18.71 -2.66 -35.84
N ALA A 122 -18.20 -3.63 -36.59
CA ALA A 122 -18.98 -4.55 -37.39
C ALA A 122 -19.88 -5.46 -36.53
N LEU A 123 -19.36 -5.95 -35.39
CA LEU A 123 -20.16 -6.70 -34.41
C LEU A 123 -21.32 -5.84 -33.87
N ALA A 124 -21.05 -4.63 -33.45
CA ALA A 124 -22.04 -3.68 -32.94
C ALA A 124 -23.10 -3.37 -34.01
N ALA A 125 -22.70 -3.17 -35.26
CA ALA A 125 -23.65 -2.93 -36.37
C ALA A 125 -24.62 -4.10 -36.55
N ARG A 126 -24.12 -5.35 -36.49
CA ARG A 126 -24.97 -6.54 -36.55
C ARG A 126 -25.94 -6.61 -35.36
N TRP A 127 -25.47 -6.37 -34.14
CA TRP A 127 -26.32 -6.44 -32.96
C TRP A 127 -27.39 -5.34 -32.93
N ARG A 128 -27.10 -4.16 -33.47
CA ARG A 128 -28.10 -3.10 -33.65
C ARG A 128 -29.25 -3.49 -34.59
N SER A 129 -28.95 -4.26 -35.66
CA SER A 129 -29.97 -4.70 -36.60
C SER A 129 -30.95 -5.72 -35.99
N ASP A 130 -30.61 -6.34 -34.85
CA ASP A 130 -31.47 -7.27 -34.15
C ASP A 130 -32.63 -6.56 -33.37
N GLY A 131 -32.60 -5.22 -33.27
CA GLY A 131 -33.68 -4.43 -32.64
C GLY A 131 -33.82 -4.63 -31.13
N LEU A 132 -32.77 -5.07 -30.45
CA LEU A 132 -32.76 -5.30 -28.99
C LEU A 132 -32.71 -3.97 -28.22
N THR A 133 -33.30 -4.00 -27.01
CA THR A 133 -33.19 -2.85 -26.09
C THR A 133 -31.75 -2.67 -25.58
N PRO A 134 -31.38 -1.48 -25.09
CA PRO A 134 -30.07 -1.24 -24.49
C PRO A 134 -29.71 -2.25 -23.37
N GLU A 135 -30.65 -2.57 -22.50
CA GLU A 135 -30.50 -3.54 -21.42
C GLU A 135 -30.17 -4.93 -21.96
N ALA A 136 -30.92 -5.38 -22.99
CA ALA A 136 -30.72 -6.68 -23.62
C ALA A 136 -29.37 -6.75 -24.34
N LEU A 137 -28.87 -5.63 -24.88
CA LEU A 137 -27.53 -5.54 -25.49
C LEU A 137 -26.41 -5.62 -24.44
N VAL A 138 -26.58 -4.97 -23.26
CA VAL A 138 -25.70 -5.09 -22.13
C VAL A 138 -25.60 -6.55 -21.66
N GLU A 139 -26.74 -7.20 -21.45
CA GLU A 139 -26.81 -8.61 -21.05
C GLU A 139 -26.17 -9.54 -22.10
N ARG A 140 -26.40 -9.27 -23.39
CA ARG A 140 -25.79 -10.03 -24.48
C ARG A 140 -24.26 -9.94 -24.45
N ALA A 141 -23.74 -8.75 -24.20
CA ALA A 141 -22.28 -8.56 -24.09
C ALA A 141 -21.70 -9.30 -22.87
N LEU A 142 -22.37 -9.28 -21.73
CA LEU A 142 -21.97 -10.05 -20.56
C LEU A 142 -22.02 -11.56 -20.80
N ARG A 143 -23.07 -12.05 -21.47
CA ARG A 143 -23.15 -13.47 -21.86
C ARG A 143 -22.04 -13.86 -22.82
N MET A 144 -21.68 -13.01 -23.79
CA MET A 144 -20.55 -13.27 -24.68
C MET A 144 -19.26 -13.52 -23.89
N PHE A 145 -18.95 -12.68 -22.87
CA PHE A 145 -17.79 -12.89 -22.01
C PHE A 145 -17.90 -14.16 -21.17
N ALA A 146 -19.09 -14.52 -20.68
CA ALA A 146 -19.31 -15.69 -19.84
C ALA A 146 -19.26 -17.02 -20.61
N GLU A 147 -19.79 -17.06 -21.84
CA GLU A 147 -20.00 -18.29 -22.60
C GLU A 147 -18.89 -18.57 -23.62
N GLU A 148 -18.24 -17.54 -24.15
CA GLU A 148 -17.10 -17.70 -25.04
C GLU A 148 -15.81 -17.92 -24.25
N PRO A 149 -14.75 -18.50 -24.86
CA PRO A 149 -13.54 -18.89 -24.17
C PRO A 149 -12.63 -17.70 -23.81
N PHE A 150 -13.15 -16.78 -23.01
CA PHE A 150 -12.38 -15.70 -22.43
C PHE A 150 -11.66 -16.14 -21.17
N HIS A 151 -10.41 -15.69 -21.00
CA HIS A 151 -9.55 -16.08 -19.88
C HIS A 151 -9.04 -14.86 -19.11
N TYR A 152 -9.24 -14.87 -17.80
CA TYR A 152 -8.64 -13.87 -16.94
C TYR A 152 -7.16 -14.20 -16.66
N THR A 153 -6.25 -13.31 -17.05
CA THR A 153 -4.81 -13.47 -16.82
C THR A 153 -4.14 -12.11 -16.63
N LEU A 154 -3.19 -12.04 -15.73
CA LEU A 154 -2.35 -10.83 -15.50
C LEU A 154 -1.14 -10.76 -16.46
N ARG A 155 -0.96 -11.77 -17.29
CA ARG A 155 0.11 -11.84 -18.31
C ARG A 155 -0.50 -12.08 -19.69
N PRO A 156 -1.33 -11.12 -20.18
CA PRO A 156 -1.94 -11.25 -21.49
C PRO A 156 -0.89 -11.12 -22.59
N PRO A 157 -1.15 -11.67 -23.76
CA PRO A 157 -0.40 -11.35 -24.95
C PRO A 157 -0.45 -9.85 -25.27
N ARG A 158 0.57 -9.34 -25.93
CA ARG A 158 0.54 -7.95 -26.43
C ARG A 158 -0.51 -7.81 -27.51
N LEU A 159 -1.21 -6.69 -27.48
CA LEU A 159 -2.23 -6.32 -28.45
C LEU A 159 -1.65 -5.28 -29.44
N ASP A 160 -2.06 -5.39 -30.69
CA ASP A 160 -1.61 -4.55 -31.80
C ASP A 160 -2.35 -3.19 -31.88
N GLN A 161 -2.48 -2.63 -33.09
CA GLN A 161 -3.07 -1.31 -33.33
C GLN A 161 -4.55 -1.20 -32.92
N ASP A 162 -5.30 -2.29 -33.09
CA ASP A 162 -6.72 -2.39 -32.73
C ASP A 162 -6.88 -3.29 -31.49
N PRO A 163 -6.54 -2.79 -30.29
CA PRO A 163 -6.41 -3.64 -29.11
C PRO A 163 -7.73 -4.28 -28.67
N VAL A 164 -8.86 -3.63 -28.91
CA VAL A 164 -10.17 -4.21 -28.57
C VAL A 164 -10.51 -5.34 -29.52
N ASP A 165 -10.24 -5.22 -30.82
CA ASP A 165 -10.41 -6.29 -31.77
C ASP A 165 -9.50 -7.49 -31.45
N GLY A 166 -8.20 -7.23 -31.18
CA GLY A 166 -7.25 -8.25 -30.78
C GLY A 166 -7.67 -8.99 -29.51
N PHE A 167 -8.23 -8.26 -28.52
CA PHE A 167 -8.75 -8.88 -27.31
C PHE A 167 -10.02 -9.69 -27.56
N LEU A 168 -11.02 -9.12 -28.21
CA LEU A 168 -12.32 -9.76 -28.37
C LEU A 168 -12.30 -10.98 -29.28
N PHE A 169 -11.48 -10.96 -30.33
CA PHE A 169 -11.57 -11.97 -31.39
C PHE A 169 -10.37 -12.87 -31.53
N ASP A 170 -9.18 -12.44 -31.05
CA ASP A 170 -7.94 -13.16 -31.29
C ASP A 170 -7.37 -13.79 -30.00
N THR A 171 -7.09 -12.98 -28.99
CA THR A 171 -6.43 -13.46 -27.76
C THR A 171 -7.39 -13.94 -26.70
N ARG A 172 -8.50 -13.26 -26.49
CA ARG A 172 -9.50 -13.52 -25.46
C ARG A 172 -8.93 -13.67 -24.06
N ALA A 173 -7.72 -13.16 -23.85
CA ALA A 173 -6.96 -13.27 -22.62
C ALA A 173 -6.54 -11.89 -22.12
N GLY A 174 -6.92 -11.53 -20.88
CA GLY A 174 -6.68 -10.22 -20.32
C GLY A 174 -7.05 -10.13 -18.84
N PHE A 175 -6.92 -8.93 -18.28
CA PHE A 175 -7.35 -8.59 -16.93
C PHE A 175 -8.39 -7.46 -16.97
N CYS A 176 -8.85 -6.98 -15.82
CA CYS A 176 -9.99 -6.06 -15.70
C CYS A 176 -10.00 -4.89 -16.71
N GLU A 177 -8.84 -4.29 -16.99
CA GLU A 177 -8.72 -3.19 -17.95
C GLU A 177 -9.11 -3.61 -19.39
N HIS A 178 -8.74 -4.82 -19.82
CA HIS A 178 -9.08 -5.35 -21.14
C HIS A 178 -10.58 -5.56 -21.28
N TYR A 179 -11.19 -6.18 -20.27
CA TYR A 179 -12.64 -6.43 -20.24
C TYR A 179 -13.42 -5.12 -20.19
N ALA A 180 -13.04 -4.20 -19.31
CA ALA A 180 -13.70 -2.91 -19.18
C ALA A 180 -13.57 -2.08 -20.46
N SER A 181 -12.36 -2.00 -21.05
CA SER A 181 -12.13 -1.30 -22.32
C SER A 181 -12.97 -1.87 -23.45
N ALA A 182 -12.92 -3.19 -23.66
CA ALA A 182 -13.65 -3.85 -24.73
C ALA A 182 -15.17 -3.70 -24.57
N PHE A 183 -15.67 -3.81 -23.35
CA PHE A 183 -17.07 -3.63 -23.05
C PHE A 183 -17.52 -2.19 -23.36
N VAL A 184 -16.80 -1.17 -22.90
CA VAL A 184 -17.15 0.24 -23.15
C VAL A 184 -17.09 0.57 -24.65
N VAL A 185 -16.06 0.13 -25.37
CA VAL A 185 -15.97 0.35 -26.81
C VAL A 185 -17.17 -0.31 -27.54
N LEU A 186 -17.55 -1.53 -27.17
CA LEU A 186 -18.70 -2.21 -27.73
C LEU A 186 -20.01 -1.46 -27.42
N MET A 187 -20.22 -1.02 -26.17
CA MET A 187 -21.40 -0.25 -25.78
C MET A 187 -21.48 1.07 -26.53
N ARG A 188 -20.39 1.83 -26.63
CA ARG A 188 -20.34 3.07 -27.41
C ARG A 188 -20.62 2.84 -28.88
N ALA A 189 -20.09 1.76 -29.45
CA ALA A 189 -20.37 1.35 -30.84
C ALA A 189 -21.83 0.97 -31.05
N LEU A 190 -22.53 0.44 -30.03
CA LEU A 190 -23.95 0.17 -30.02
C LEU A 190 -24.80 1.44 -29.83
N GLY A 191 -24.22 2.59 -29.55
CA GLY A 191 -24.92 3.84 -29.27
C GLY A 191 -25.38 3.96 -27.80
N ILE A 192 -24.83 3.13 -26.88
CA ILE A 192 -25.10 3.16 -25.45
C ILE A 192 -23.99 3.96 -24.79
N PRO A 193 -24.26 5.09 -24.09
CA PRO A 193 -23.27 5.84 -23.38
C PRO A 193 -22.59 4.98 -22.31
N ALA A 194 -21.26 4.94 -22.32
CA ALA A 194 -20.50 4.09 -21.42
C ALA A 194 -19.14 4.72 -21.06
N ARG A 195 -18.62 4.38 -19.88
CA ARG A 195 -17.36 4.90 -19.37
C ARG A 195 -16.58 3.85 -18.58
N VAL A 196 -15.27 3.96 -18.58
CA VAL A 196 -14.38 3.15 -17.73
C VAL A 196 -14.21 3.86 -16.40
N VAL A 197 -14.36 3.12 -15.32
CA VAL A 197 -14.14 3.60 -13.95
C VAL A 197 -13.00 2.80 -13.35
N THR A 198 -12.07 3.49 -12.72
CA THR A 198 -10.95 2.87 -12.01
C THR A 198 -11.05 3.15 -10.51
N GLY A 199 -10.59 2.22 -9.71
CA GLY A 199 -10.64 2.32 -8.27
C GLY A 199 -10.10 1.08 -7.60
N TYR A 200 -10.72 0.68 -6.50
CA TYR A 200 -10.36 -0.52 -5.76
C TYR A 200 -11.59 -1.39 -5.53
N GLN A 201 -11.37 -2.69 -5.47
CA GLN A 201 -12.42 -3.65 -5.19
C GLN A 201 -11.95 -4.70 -4.19
N GLY A 202 -12.70 -4.88 -3.10
CA GLY A 202 -12.31 -5.75 -2.01
C GLY A 202 -11.35 -5.06 -1.04
N GLY A 203 -10.49 -5.87 -0.43
CA GLY A 203 -9.57 -5.49 0.62
C GLY A 203 -9.46 -6.60 1.66
N GLU A 204 -8.56 -6.44 2.61
CA GLU A 204 -8.34 -7.35 3.71
C GLU A 204 -8.87 -6.77 5.01
N ARG A 205 -9.81 -7.47 5.65
CA ARG A 205 -10.32 -7.04 6.96
C ARG A 205 -9.34 -7.43 8.06
N ASN A 206 -8.88 -6.46 8.84
CA ASN A 206 -8.23 -6.72 10.11
C ASN A 206 -9.31 -6.88 11.18
N GLU A 207 -9.65 -8.13 11.51
CA GLU A 207 -10.73 -8.45 12.45
C GLU A 207 -10.43 -8.01 13.89
N ARG A 208 -9.15 -7.81 14.23
CA ARG A 208 -8.76 -7.42 15.58
C ARG A 208 -9.07 -5.95 15.86
N ASP A 209 -8.78 -5.08 14.89
CA ASP A 209 -8.86 -3.64 15.05
C ASP A 209 -9.98 -3.01 14.20
N ASP A 210 -10.83 -3.86 13.58
CA ASP A 210 -12.03 -3.57 12.81
C ASP A 210 -11.83 -2.49 11.72
N TYR A 211 -10.78 -2.65 10.90
CA TYR A 211 -10.56 -1.82 9.72
C TYR A 211 -10.21 -2.66 8.48
N TRP A 212 -10.35 -2.05 7.31
CA TRP A 212 -10.02 -2.66 6.04
C TRP A 212 -8.70 -2.11 5.50
N ILE A 213 -7.84 -3.01 5.03
CA ILE A 213 -6.60 -2.69 4.33
C ILE A 213 -6.85 -2.88 2.84
N VAL A 214 -6.85 -1.76 2.09
CA VAL A 214 -6.98 -1.77 0.63
C VAL A 214 -5.60 -1.49 0.04
N ARG A 215 -5.08 -2.44 -0.74
CA ARG A 215 -3.74 -2.39 -1.31
C ARG A 215 -3.79 -2.05 -2.80
N GLN A 216 -2.66 -1.66 -3.35
CA GLN A 216 -2.54 -1.45 -4.80
C GLN A 216 -2.85 -2.70 -5.62
N SER A 217 -2.65 -3.90 -5.05
CA SER A 217 -3.07 -5.17 -5.67
C SER A 217 -4.60 -5.31 -5.81
N ASP A 218 -5.38 -4.55 -5.03
CA ASP A 218 -6.84 -4.55 -5.07
C ASP A 218 -7.38 -3.52 -6.09
N ALA A 219 -6.47 -2.87 -6.85
CA ALA A 219 -6.83 -1.97 -7.93
C ALA A 219 -7.67 -2.73 -8.97
N HIS A 220 -8.73 -2.09 -9.42
CA HIS A 220 -9.72 -2.67 -10.32
C HIS A 220 -10.26 -1.64 -11.30
N ALA A 221 -10.63 -2.11 -12.49
CA ALA A 221 -11.33 -1.32 -13.49
C ALA A 221 -12.68 -2.01 -13.80
N TRP A 222 -13.74 -1.22 -13.77
CA TRP A 222 -15.08 -1.65 -14.15
C TRP A 222 -15.71 -0.65 -15.13
N THR A 223 -16.94 -0.85 -15.48
CA THR A 223 -17.63 0.02 -16.42
C THR A 223 -18.91 0.58 -15.80
N GLU A 224 -19.33 1.69 -16.32
CA GLU A 224 -20.68 2.21 -16.11
C GLU A 224 -21.32 2.47 -17.47
N VAL A 225 -22.61 2.12 -17.58
CA VAL A 225 -23.44 2.39 -18.74
C VAL A 225 -24.64 3.23 -18.33
N TRP A 226 -25.04 4.12 -19.20
CA TRP A 226 -26.22 4.94 -18.96
C TRP A 226 -27.47 4.33 -19.64
N LEU A 227 -28.53 4.14 -18.86
CA LEU A 227 -29.83 3.67 -19.32
C LEU A 227 -30.91 4.71 -18.98
N ALA A 228 -31.81 4.95 -19.90
CA ALA A 228 -32.76 6.08 -19.84
C ALA A 228 -33.54 6.17 -18.50
N ASP A 229 -34.05 5.04 -17.99
CA ASP A 229 -34.87 5.03 -16.78
C ASP A 229 -34.08 4.77 -15.49
N ARG A 230 -32.79 4.50 -15.59
CA ARG A 230 -31.93 4.08 -14.47
C ARG A 230 -30.77 5.00 -14.20
N GLY A 231 -30.39 5.86 -15.17
CA GLY A 231 -29.14 6.63 -15.12
C GLY A 231 -27.89 5.77 -15.31
N TRP A 232 -26.80 6.17 -14.71
CA TRP A 232 -25.55 5.41 -14.74
C TRP A 232 -25.64 4.18 -13.84
N ILE A 233 -25.43 3.01 -14.41
CA ILE A 233 -25.39 1.74 -13.69
C ILE A 233 -24.02 1.11 -13.82
N ARG A 234 -23.51 0.56 -12.71
CA ARG A 234 -22.27 -0.20 -12.69
C ARG A 234 -22.45 -1.54 -13.37
N VAL A 235 -21.54 -1.85 -14.28
CA VAL A 235 -21.42 -3.14 -14.95
C VAL A 235 -19.97 -3.59 -14.89
N ASP A 236 -19.72 -4.75 -14.33
CA ASP A 236 -18.38 -5.30 -14.23
C ASP A 236 -18.25 -6.55 -15.12
N PRO A 237 -17.71 -6.40 -16.34
CA PRO A 237 -17.60 -7.54 -17.26
C PRO A 237 -16.57 -8.59 -16.78
N THR A 238 -15.68 -8.23 -15.87
CA THR A 238 -14.76 -9.19 -15.26
C THR A 238 -15.51 -10.23 -14.43
N GLY A 239 -16.63 -9.84 -13.81
CA GLY A 239 -17.48 -10.75 -13.04
C GLY A 239 -18.10 -11.88 -13.86
N ALA A 240 -18.28 -11.67 -15.15
CA ALA A 240 -18.79 -12.70 -16.05
C ALA A 240 -17.77 -13.83 -16.31
N VAL A 241 -16.48 -13.53 -16.20
CA VAL A 241 -15.36 -14.44 -16.53
C VAL A 241 -14.66 -15.00 -15.30
N ALA A 242 -14.52 -14.16 -14.29
CA ALA A 242 -13.81 -14.48 -13.06
C ALA A 242 -14.59 -13.98 -11.83
N PRO A 243 -15.75 -14.57 -11.52
CA PRO A 243 -16.61 -14.14 -10.40
C PRO A 243 -15.87 -14.19 -9.06
N GLU A 244 -14.96 -15.14 -8.86
CA GLU A 244 -14.15 -15.23 -7.64
C GLU A 244 -13.26 -13.99 -7.41
N ARG A 245 -12.84 -13.33 -8.48
CA ARG A 245 -12.06 -12.10 -8.43
C ARG A 245 -12.92 -10.96 -7.86
N ILE A 246 -14.20 -10.93 -8.19
CA ILE A 246 -15.16 -9.92 -7.74
C ILE A 246 -15.54 -10.17 -6.28
N GLU A 247 -15.82 -11.44 -5.93
CA GLU A 247 -16.32 -11.80 -4.59
C GLU A 247 -15.22 -11.78 -3.51
N ARG A 248 -13.99 -12.17 -3.85
CA ARG A 248 -12.87 -12.36 -2.90
C ARG A 248 -11.76 -11.32 -3.01
N GLY A 249 -11.84 -10.40 -3.98
CA GLY A 249 -10.75 -9.48 -4.31
C GLY A 249 -9.57 -10.18 -5.01
N ALA A 250 -8.42 -9.51 -5.07
CA ALA A 250 -7.21 -10.10 -5.66
C ALA A 250 -6.78 -11.36 -4.90
N PRO A 251 -6.43 -12.47 -5.59
CA PRO A 251 -5.91 -13.65 -4.93
C PRO A 251 -4.72 -13.29 -4.04
N ARG A 252 -4.77 -13.66 -2.76
CA ARG A 252 -3.72 -13.37 -1.75
C ARG A 252 -2.33 -13.86 -2.16
N ASN A 253 -2.25 -14.70 -3.20
CA ASN A 253 -1.01 -15.30 -3.71
C ASN A 253 -0.29 -14.45 -4.76
N MET A 254 -0.87 -13.32 -5.21
CA MET A 254 -0.26 -12.51 -6.27
C MET A 254 0.91 -11.64 -5.80
N GLY A 255 0.96 -11.27 -4.52
CA GLY A 255 2.16 -10.66 -3.92
C GLY A 255 3.34 -11.62 -3.78
N ALA A 256 3.07 -12.93 -3.74
CA ALA A 256 4.11 -13.97 -3.61
C ALA A 256 4.84 -14.31 -4.92
N ILE A 257 4.37 -13.81 -6.06
CA ILE A 257 5.06 -13.99 -7.36
C ILE A 257 6.14 -12.93 -7.56
N ALA A 258 6.03 -11.79 -6.87
CA ALA A 258 7.08 -10.76 -6.84
C ALA A 258 8.21 -11.12 -5.86
N ASP A 259 7.89 -11.82 -4.77
CA ASP A 259 8.85 -12.33 -3.79
C ASP A 259 8.94 -13.85 -3.95
N GLY A 260 9.75 -14.31 -4.91
CA GLY A 260 10.01 -15.73 -5.06
C GLY A 260 10.51 -16.35 -3.76
N PHE A 261 9.71 -17.14 -3.09
CA PHE A 261 10.05 -18.31 -2.28
C PHE A 261 9.06 -18.68 -1.18
N SER A 262 8.70 -19.91 -1.16
CA SER A 262 8.39 -20.93 -0.13
C SER A 262 6.95 -21.39 0.07
N PRO A 263 6.73 -22.69 0.00
CA PRO A 263 5.48 -23.36 0.38
C PRO A 263 5.50 -23.78 1.85
N GLY A 264 4.39 -23.54 2.54
CA GLY A 264 3.99 -24.25 3.78
C GLY A 264 4.28 -23.54 5.11
N GLY A 265 3.27 -23.48 5.97
CA GLY A 265 3.37 -23.34 7.44
C GLY A 265 3.80 -21.99 8.03
N GLU A 266 4.89 -21.41 7.60
CA GLU A 266 5.43 -20.14 8.13
C GLU A 266 4.63 -18.89 7.72
N ARG A 267 3.84 -18.99 6.66
CA ARG A 267 3.01 -17.88 6.13
C ARG A 267 1.98 -17.36 7.15
N SER A 268 1.45 -18.22 7.99
CA SER A 268 0.44 -17.85 8.99
C SER A 268 1.02 -16.95 10.09
N LEU A 269 2.23 -17.24 10.57
CA LEU A 269 2.87 -16.44 11.63
C LEU A 269 3.35 -15.07 11.12
N TRP A 270 3.96 -15.03 9.94
CA TRP A 270 4.38 -13.77 9.32
C TRP A 270 3.19 -12.90 8.93
N HIS A 271 2.12 -13.50 8.45
CA HIS A 271 0.88 -12.79 8.15
C HIS A 271 0.25 -12.22 9.44
N ALA A 272 0.15 -13.02 10.50
CA ALA A 272 -0.35 -12.56 11.79
C ALA A 272 0.54 -11.47 12.42
N LEU A 273 1.87 -11.59 12.27
CA LEU A 273 2.83 -10.55 12.72
C LEU A 273 2.67 -9.26 11.93
N ARG A 274 2.52 -9.37 10.61
CA ARG A 274 2.29 -8.21 9.74
C ARG A 274 1.00 -7.48 10.10
N LEU A 275 -0.10 -8.19 10.32
CA LEU A 275 -1.36 -7.58 10.76
C LEU A 275 -1.22 -6.92 12.15
N ARG A 276 -0.40 -7.49 13.04
CA ARG A 276 -0.10 -6.85 14.34
C ARG A 276 0.69 -5.56 14.18
N LEU A 277 1.71 -5.56 13.33
CA LEU A 277 2.50 -4.37 13.04
C LEU A 277 1.66 -3.30 12.32
N ASP A 278 0.82 -3.72 11.36
CA ASP A 278 -0.14 -2.83 10.70
C ASP A 278 -1.13 -2.22 11.71
N GLY A 279 -1.64 -3.02 12.69
CA GLY A 279 -2.50 -2.53 13.75
C GLY A 279 -1.83 -1.49 14.65
N ILE A 280 -0.58 -1.73 15.07
CA ILE A 280 0.21 -0.76 15.85
C ILE A 280 0.43 0.52 15.04
N THR A 281 0.83 0.37 13.77
CA THR A 281 1.05 1.51 12.87
C THR A 281 -0.26 2.26 12.60
N HIS A 282 -1.38 1.55 12.45
CA HIS A 282 -2.70 2.14 12.29
C HIS A 282 -3.12 2.95 13.53
N GLY A 283 -2.99 2.37 14.73
CA GLY A 283 -3.27 3.06 15.99
C GLY A 283 -2.41 4.30 16.18
N TRP A 284 -1.11 4.18 15.92
CA TRP A 284 -0.17 5.33 15.94
C TRP A 284 -0.57 6.40 14.93
N ASN A 285 -0.87 6.01 13.70
CA ASN A 285 -1.27 6.94 12.64
C ASN A 285 -2.61 7.62 12.95
N GLN A 286 -3.58 6.88 13.48
CA GLN A 286 -4.84 7.48 13.93
C GLN A 286 -4.60 8.53 15.02
N TRP A 287 -3.71 8.22 15.97
CA TRP A 287 -3.36 9.16 17.04
C TRP A 287 -2.63 10.39 16.50
N VAL A 288 -1.62 10.20 15.66
CA VAL A 288 -0.82 11.29 15.06
C VAL A 288 -1.62 12.14 14.08
N LEU A 289 -2.39 11.53 13.17
CA LEU A 289 -3.17 12.27 12.15
C LEU A 289 -4.41 12.97 12.74
N SER A 290 -4.90 12.51 13.89
CA SER A 290 -5.98 13.18 14.63
C SER A 290 -5.46 14.09 15.75
N TYR A 291 -4.13 14.30 15.82
CA TYR A 291 -3.50 15.15 16.81
C TYR A 291 -3.62 16.61 16.38
N ASP A 292 -4.72 17.22 16.76
CA ASP A 292 -5.00 18.64 16.52
C ASP A 292 -4.56 19.53 17.70
N GLU A 293 -4.56 20.82 17.49
CA GLU A 293 -4.17 21.82 18.50
C GLU A 293 -4.98 21.73 19.80
N GLN A 294 -6.25 21.30 19.71
CA GLN A 294 -7.11 21.16 20.90
C GLN A 294 -6.72 19.94 21.74
N ARG A 295 -6.39 18.80 21.09
CA ARG A 295 -5.92 17.60 21.80
C ARG A 295 -4.53 17.79 22.37
N GLN A 296 -3.67 18.55 21.69
CA GLN A 296 -2.36 18.92 22.19
C GLN A 296 -2.49 19.70 23.52
N ARG A 297 -3.34 20.71 23.57
CA ARG A 297 -3.61 21.48 24.80
C ARG A 297 -4.19 20.59 25.88
N GLY A 298 -5.14 19.72 25.56
CA GLY A 298 -5.74 18.77 26.51
C GLY A 298 -4.76 17.80 27.15
N LEU A 299 -3.78 17.28 26.38
CA LEU A 299 -2.73 16.41 26.91
C LEU A 299 -1.82 17.14 27.90
N PHE A 300 -1.38 18.35 27.55
CA PHE A 300 -0.54 19.15 28.44
C PHE A 300 -1.27 19.56 29.70
N THR A 301 -2.56 19.93 29.59
CA THR A 301 -3.41 20.22 30.76
C THR A 301 -3.59 18.99 31.66
N ALA A 302 -3.79 17.81 31.07
CA ALA A 302 -3.90 16.55 31.82
C ALA A 302 -2.60 16.15 32.54
N LEU A 303 -1.44 16.54 31.99
CA LEU A 303 -0.12 16.38 32.63
C LEU A 303 0.22 17.48 33.61
N GLY A 304 -0.71 18.45 33.84
CA GLY A 304 -0.49 19.60 34.72
C GLY A 304 0.53 20.61 34.19
N ILE A 305 0.79 20.60 32.89
CA ILE A 305 1.77 21.48 32.24
C ILE A 305 1.00 22.59 31.52
N GLU A 306 0.92 23.77 32.13
CA GLU A 306 0.44 24.99 31.48
C GLU A 306 1.65 25.76 30.96
N PHE A 307 1.90 25.71 29.66
CA PHE A 307 2.96 26.50 29.06
C PHE A 307 2.54 27.96 28.90
N GLY A 308 3.11 28.81 29.72
CA GLY A 308 2.96 30.28 29.63
C GLY A 308 3.96 30.90 28.64
N ASP A 309 5.15 30.29 28.44
CA ASP A 309 6.22 30.85 27.62
C ASP A 309 6.97 29.74 26.84
N TRP A 310 7.40 30.07 25.60
CA TRP A 310 8.20 29.17 24.75
C TRP A 310 9.50 28.69 25.40
N ARG A 311 10.02 29.45 26.38
CA ARG A 311 11.24 29.14 27.15
C ARG A 311 11.08 27.87 27.99
N GLU A 312 9.91 27.63 28.55
CA GLU A 312 9.57 26.43 29.34
C GLU A 312 9.55 25.20 28.44
N ILE A 313 9.00 25.31 27.23
CA ILE A 313 8.99 24.25 26.22
C ILE A 313 10.43 23.93 25.78
N ALA A 314 11.24 24.95 25.50
CA ALA A 314 12.64 24.81 25.13
C ALA A 314 13.47 24.15 26.26
N GLY A 315 13.22 24.54 27.51
CA GLY A 315 13.85 23.93 28.69
C GLY A 315 13.52 22.48 28.89
N LEU A 316 12.26 22.08 28.70
CA LEU A 316 11.82 20.67 28.75
C LEU A 316 12.47 19.85 27.65
N PHE A 317 12.49 20.35 26.41
CA PHE A 317 13.14 19.68 25.28
C PHE A 317 14.65 19.52 25.49
N ALA A 318 15.31 20.54 25.98
CA ALA A 318 16.74 20.49 26.27
C ALA A 318 17.07 19.46 27.36
N SER A 319 16.25 19.40 28.41
CA SER A 319 16.42 18.43 29.51
C SER A 319 16.20 17.00 29.05
N LEU A 320 15.15 16.75 28.26
CA LEU A 320 14.86 15.43 27.71
C LEU A 320 15.93 14.97 26.72
N SER A 321 16.42 15.88 25.88
CA SER A 321 17.52 15.59 24.93
C SER A 321 18.80 15.25 25.67
N MET A 322 19.15 15.98 26.75
CA MET A 322 20.32 15.70 27.56
C MET A 322 20.22 14.34 28.26
N LEU A 323 19.04 13.94 28.71
CA LEU A 323 18.78 12.65 29.33
C LEU A 323 18.93 11.48 28.33
N VAL A 324 18.45 11.65 27.11
CA VAL A 324 18.60 10.65 26.04
C VAL A 324 20.07 10.55 25.60
N ILE A 325 20.74 11.65 25.37
CA ILE A 325 22.17 11.68 24.99
C ILE A 325 23.03 11.07 26.10
N GLY A 326 22.78 11.44 27.37
CA GLY A 326 23.46 10.88 28.52
C GLY A 326 23.22 9.37 28.67
N GLY A 327 21.99 8.90 28.47
CA GLY A 327 21.66 7.47 28.45
C GLY A 327 22.37 6.71 27.34
N CYS A 328 22.36 7.24 26.12
CA CYS A 328 23.09 6.65 24.99
C CYS A 328 24.62 6.63 25.25
N ALA A 329 25.17 7.70 25.80
CA ALA A 329 26.59 7.76 26.14
C ALA A 329 26.96 6.74 27.21
N LEU A 330 26.14 6.58 28.24
CA LEU A 330 26.32 5.54 29.27
C LEU A 330 26.28 4.12 28.68
N LEU A 331 25.34 3.84 27.77
CA LEU A 331 25.23 2.53 27.11
C LEU A 331 26.39 2.25 26.14
N THR A 332 26.94 3.27 25.49
CA THR A 332 28.04 3.11 24.52
C THR A 332 29.41 3.12 25.17
N LEU A 333 29.59 3.86 26.27
CA LEU A 333 30.82 3.94 27.01
C LEU A 333 31.03 2.81 28.05
N HIS A 334 29.98 2.00 28.30
CA HIS A 334 30.13 0.81 29.13
C HIS A 334 31.09 -0.16 28.43
N PRO A 335 32.23 -0.52 29.06
CA PRO A 335 33.17 -1.49 28.49
C PRO A 335 32.41 -2.83 28.29
N ARG A 336 32.32 -3.28 27.05
CA ARG A 336 31.75 -4.60 26.74
C ARG A 336 32.77 -5.64 27.19
N LEU A 337 32.45 -6.38 28.24
CA LEU A 337 33.23 -7.55 28.63
C LEU A 337 33.24 -8.55 27.46
N PRO A 338 34.44 -9.15 27.17
CA PRO A 338 34.53 -10.17 26.12
C PRO A 338 33.54 -11.31 26.38
N THR A 339 32.80 -11.69 25.36
CA THR A 339 31.77 -12.77 25.45
C THR A 339 32.41 -14.16 25.41
N ASP A 340 33.62 -14.28 24.84
CA ASP A 340 34.37 -15.54 24.77
C ASP A 340 35.14 -15.77 26.08
N PRO A 341 34.93 -16.89 26.78
CA PRO A 341 35.61 -17.21 28.00
C PRO A 341 37.14 -17.26 27.84
N VAL A 342 37.65 -17.70 26.69
CA VAL A 342 39.07 -17.74 26.37
C VAL A 342 39.66 -16.34 26.28
N GLU A 343 38.94 -15.41 25.66
CA GLU A 343 39.35 -14.03 25.51
C GLU A 343 39.29 -13.25 26.84
N ARG A 344 38.32 -13.61 27.68
CA ARG A 344 38.20 -13.06 29.04
C ARG A 344 39.39 -13.48 29.94
N ALA A 345 39.70 -14.79 29.95
CA ALA A 345 40.85 -15.30 30.71
C ALA A 345 42.18 -14.71 30.22
N TRP A 346 42.30 -14.55 28.89
CA TRP A 346 43.47 -13.91 28.31
C TRP A 346 43.59 -12.44 28.71
N SER A 347 42.49 -11.69 28.70
CA SER A 347 42.48 -10.29 29.13
C SER A 347 42.85 -10.17 30.59
N GLU A 348 42.30 -11.01 31.47
CA GLU A 348 42.62 -11.03 32.90
C GLU A 348 44.11 -11.35 33.17
N PHE A 349 44.70 -12.28 32.38
CA PHE A 349 46.11 -12.57 32.44
C PHE A 349 46.95 -11.37 32.03
N CYS A 350 46.60 -10.67 30.94
CA CYS A 350 47.31 -9.47 30.51
C CYS A 350 47.19 -8.33 31.53
N ASP A 351 46.02 -8.17 32.17
CA ASP A 351 45.81 -7.15 33.21
C ASP A 351 46.66 -7.42 34.46
N LYS A 352 46.79 -8.70 34.87
CA LYS A 352 47.68 -9.08 35.98
C LYS A 352 49.14 -8.78 35.69
N LEU A 353 49.61 -9.06 34.49
CA LEU A 353 50.97 -8.71 34.08
C LEU A 353 51.19 -7.19 33.97
N ALA A 354 50.18 -6.47 33.50
CA ALA A 354 50.21 -5.01 33.46
C ALA A 354 50.31 -4.39 34.86
N ALA A 355 49.63 -4.96 35.86
CA ALA A 355 49.73 -4.55 37.26
C ALA A 355 51.14 -4.82 37.85
N CYS A 356 51.85 -5.80 37.31
CA CYS A 356 53.28 -6.07 37.63
C CYS A 356 54.25 -5.22 36.80
N GLY A 357 53.78 -4.21 36.08
CA GLY A 357 54.60 -3.29 35.31
C GLY A 357 54.96 -3.76 33.89
N VAL A 358 54.28 -4.79 33.37
CA VAL A 358 54.53 -5.35 32.03
C VAL A 358 53.21 -5.30 31.20
N PRO A 359 52.78 -4.11 30.76
CA PRO A 359 51.56 -4.00 29.92
C PRO A 359 51.79 -4.59 28.53
N ARG A 360 50.74 -5.20 27.94
CA ARG A 360 50.76 -5.69 26.58
C ARG A 360 50.53 -4.54 25.60
N GLU A 361 51.34 -4.49 24.55
CA GLU A 361 51.13 -3.53 23.47
C GLU A 361 50.06 -4.02 22.49
N PRO A 362 49.20 -3.14 21.91
CA PRO A 362 48.09 -3.53 21.04
C PRO A 362 48.49 -4.37 19.82
N TYR A 363 49.69 -4.24 19.32
CA TYR A 363 50.22 -4.93 18.14
C TYR A 363 51.00 -6.21 18.46
N GLU A 364 51.21 -6.55 19.75
CA GLU A 364 51.92 -7.76 20.12
C GLU A 364 51.07 -9.01 19.99
N THR A 365 51.64 -10.05 19.38
CA THR A 365 51.05 -11.40 19.44
C THR A 365 51.27 -11.99 20.84
N ALA A 366 50.50 -13.02 21.20
CA ALA A 366 50.64 -13.66 22.51
C ALA A 366 52.04 -14.18 22.76
N TRP A 367 52.75 -14.71 21.74
CA TRP A 367 54.11 -15.17 21.82
C TRP A 367 55.13 -14.04 21.97
N GLN A 368 54.99 -12.95 21.26
CA GLN A 368 55.88 -11.78 21.40
C GLN A 368 55.74 -11.14 22.78
N PHE A 369 54.49 -11.05 23.28
CA PHE A 369 54.25 -10.60 24.63
C PHE A 369 54.92 -11.47 25.69
N HIS A 370 54.83 -12.81 25.55
CA HIS A 370 55.53 -13.74 26.44
C HIS A 370 57.03 -13.60 26.35
N GLU A 371 57.64 -13.51 25.16
CA GLU A 371 59.07 -13.38 24.98
C GLU A 371 59.62 -12.10 25.66
N ARG A 372 58.89 -10.99 25.55
CA ARG A 372 59.23 -9.74 26.22
C ARG A 372 59.04 -9.82 27.74
N SER A 373 57.87 -10.37 28.20
CA SER A 373 57.56 -10.47 29.62
C SER A 373 58.47 -11.45 30.37
N SER A 374 58.92 -12.55 29.74
CA SER A 374 59.77 -13.54 30.35
C SER A 374 61.16 -13.02 30.74
N ARG A 375 61.60 -11.90 30.13
CA ARG A 375 62.89 -11.22 30.51
C ARG A 375 62.74 -10.39 31.78
N LEU A 376 61.53 -10.10 32.21
CA LEU A 376 61.23 -9.24 33.36
C LEU A 376 60.63 -10.03 34.54
N LEU A 377 60.26 -11.29 34.33
CA LEU A 377 59.68 -12.19 35.32
C LEU A 377 60.75 -13.15 35.89
N ASP A 378 60.51 -13.65 37.10
CA ASP A 378 61.34 -14.74 37.66
C ASP A 378 61.10 -16.06 36.88
N ALA A 379 61.96 -17.04 37.06
CA ALA A 379 61.92 -18.29 36.26
C ALA A 379 60.61 -19.08 36.38
N ASP A 380 59.97 -19.09 37.57
CA ASP A 380 58.75 -19.82 37.82
C ASP A 380 57.55 -19.11 37.19
N SER A 381 57.47 -17.79 37.34
CA SER A 381 56.43 -16.96 36.72
C SER A 381 56.54 -16.98 35.19
N ALA A 382 57.74 -16.96 34.63
CA ALA A 382 57.96 -17.06 33.17
C ALA A 382 57.51 -18.44 32.62
N ALA A 383 57.74 -19.53 33.37
CA ALA A 383 57.29 -20.87 33.00
C ALA A 383 55.75 -20.99 33.01
N GLN A 384 55.08 -20.37 34.01
CA GLN A 384 53.61 -20.33 34.08
C GLN A 384 53.03 -19.48 32.94
N ALA A 385 53.60 -18.31 32.68
CA ALA A 385 53.18 -17.45 31.56
C ALA A 385 53.26 -18.18 30.23
N ARG A 386 54.34 -18.95 30.02
CA ARG A 386 54.50 -19.79 28.81
C ARG A 386 53.41 -20.81 28.64
N ARG A 387 52.93 -21.45 29.72
CA ARG A 387 51.83 -22.42 29.69
C ARG A 387 50.53 -21.74 29.30
N ILE A 388 50.22 -20.59 29.89
CA ILE A 388 49.01 -19.82 29.59
C ILE A 388 49.02 -19.36 28.15
N VAL A 389 50.13 -18.80 27.65
CA VAL A 389 50.26 -18.36 26.26
C VAL A 389 50.10 -19.52 25.27
N LYS A 390 50.67 -20.69 25.60
CA LYS A 390 50.49 -21.89 24.78
C LYS A 390 49.02 -22.33 24.74
N LEU A 391 48.38 -22.43 25.91
CA LEU A 391 46.99 -22.83 26.02
C LEU A 391 46.05 -21.86 25.26
N TYR A 392 46.27 -20.55 25.40
CA TYR A 392 45.55 -19.54 24.68
C TYR A 392 45.66 -19.71 23.16
N ASN A 393 46.87 -19.94 22.64
CA ASN A 393 47.08 -20.13 21.21
C ASN A 393 46.48 -21.45 20.72
N ASP A 394 46.57 -22.52 21.50
CA ASP A 394 45.99 -23.83 21.14
C ASP A 394 44.44 -23.75 21.11
N LEU A 395 43.82 -23.06 22.06
CA LEU A 395 42.33 -22.87 22.12
C LEU A 395 41.83 -21.88 21.06
N ARG A 396 42.61 -20.87 20.73
CA ARG A 396 42.18 -19.80 19.81
C ARG A 396 42.45 -20.14 18.35
N TYR A 397 43.58 -20.82 18.06
CA TYR A 397 44.07 -21.02 16.69
C TYR A 397 44.32 -22.50 16.34
N GLY A 398 44.42 -23.37 17.33
CA GLY A 398 44.85 -24.77 17.14
C GLY A 398 43.73 -25.74 16.74
N GLY A 399 42.48 -25.38 16.79
CA GLY A 399 41.33 -26.24 16.44
C GLY A 399 41.22 -27.54 17.27
N ARG A 400 42.01 -27.73 18.32
CA ARG A 400 42.11 -28.91 19.19
C ARG A 400 42.20 -28.46 20.66
N GLY A 401 41.08 -28.25 21.28
CA GLY A 401 41.03 -27.97 22.71
C GLY A 401 39.61 -27.90 23.21
N ASP A 402 39.32 -28.58 24.33
CA ASP A 402 38.05 -28.46 24.99
C ASP A 402 38.00 -27.13 25.75
N LYS A 403 37.00 -26.30 25.52
CA LYS A 403 36.81 -25.00 26.20
C LYS A 403 36.56 -25.15 27.71
N ALA A 404 36.49 -26.37 28.20
CA ALA A 404 36.32 -26.69 29.61
C ALA A 404 37.62 -26.57 30.45
N ASP A 405 38.81 -26.39 29.78
CA ASP A 405 40.10 -26.25 30.43
C ASP A 405 40.48 -24.80 30.79
N VAL A 406 39.55 -23.85 30.58
CA VAL A 406 39.69 -22.42 30.86
C VAL A 406 38.95 -22.08 32.14
#